data_bdbfd2e3a252474bf0bce89d48a75bd1
#
_entry.id   bdbfd2e3a252474bf0bce89d48a75bd1
#
_cell.length_a   1.000
_cell.length_b   1.000
_cell.length_c   1.000
_cell.angle_alpha   90.00
_cell.angle_beta   90.00
_cell.angle_gamma   90.00
#
_symmetry.space_group_name_H-M   'P 1'
#
loop_
_entity.id
_entity.type
_entity.pdbx_description
1 polymer ?
#
loop_
_entity_poly.entity_id
_entity_poly.type
_entity_poly.pdbx_seq_one_letter_code
_entity_poly.pdbx_strand_id
1 'polypeptide(L)'
;MTLQKQIYLKASKSDVWAYLTDPDKLAIWFHKPTKPLAEGDDYEMFGTESGDKLMWGKVVTANPHDHLSYTFTIGPMGDATSTVSWTLDDVAGGTRLSLTHEGLPAGEAAFGLTLALDKGWDDHLARMRESLHAA
;
A
#
# COMPACT_ATOMS: atom_id res chain seq x y z
N MET A 1 10.66 -13.06 -3.90
CA MET A 1 9.24 -13.27 -4.17
C MET A 1 8.56 -11.92 -4.45
N THR A 2 7.79 -11.85 -5.51
CA THR A 2 7.14 -10.61 -5.95
C THR A 2 5.64 -10.85 -6.12
N LEU A 3 4.83 -9.98 -5.53
CA LEU A 3 3.39 -9.93 -5.75
C LEU A 3 3.08 -8.73 -6.63
N GLN A 4 2.17 -8.92 -7.58
CA GLN A 4 1.71 -7.85 -8.48
C GLN A 4 0.20 -7.82 -8.49
N LYS A 5 -0.36 -6.61 -8.36
CA LYS A 5 -1.80 -6.37 -8.39
C LYS A 5 -2.09 -5.18 -9.28
N GLN A 6 -3.27 -5.16 -9.87
CA GLN A 6 -3.72 -4.03 -10.67
C GLN A 6 -5.20 -3.84 -10.46
N ILE A 7 -5.64 -2.59 -10.32
CA ILE A 7 -7.03 -2.27 -10.08
C ILE A 7 -7.40 -0.99 -10.85
N TYR A 8 -8.63 -0.95 -11.35
CA TYR A 8 -9.18 0.23 -12.04
C TYR A 8 -10.14 0.96 -11.12
N LEU A 9 -9.92 2.28 -10.99
CA LEU A 9 -10.66 3.13 -10.06
C LEU A 9 -11.35 4.26 -10.81
N LYS A 10 -12.63 4.46 -10.54
CA LYS A 10 -13.40 5.58 -11.08
C LYS A 10 -13.12 6.82 -10.24
N ALA A 11 -11.92 7.33 -10.35
CA ALA A 11 -11.41 8.46 -9.58
C ALA A 11 -10.21 9.07 -10.30
N SER A 12 -9.95 10.35 -10.03
CA SER A 12 -8.77 11.04 -10.57
C SER A 12 -7.48 10.53 -9.92
N LYS A 13 -6.35 10.71 -10.58
CA LYS A 13 -5.04 10.41 -10.00
C LYS A 13 -4.82 11.17 -8.69
N SER A 14 -5.31 12.40 -8.61
CA SER A 14 -5.21 13.21 -7.41
C SER A 14 -5.95 12.59 -6.23
N ASP A 15 -7.16 12.08 -6.45
CA ASP A 15 -7.94 11.42 -5.40
C ASP A 15 -7.31 10.10 -4.98
N VAL A 16 -6.83 9.32 -5.94
CA VAL A 16 -6.13 8.06 -5.65
C VAL A 16 -4.84 8.32 -4.87
N TRP A 17 -4.09 9.36 -5.24
CA TRP A 17 -2.87 9.76 -4.54
C TRP A 17 -3.15 10.09 -3.07
N ALA A 18 -4.22 10.82 -2.81
CA ALA A 18 -4.62 11.12 -1.43
C ALA A 18 -4.88 9.84 -0.63
N TYR A 19 -5.51 8.83 -1.24
CA TYR A 19 -5.74 7.54 -0.59
C TYR A 19 -4.45 6.78 -0.28
N LEU A 20 -3.37 7.04 -1.04
CA LEU A 20 -2.08 6.38 -0.84
C LEU A 20 -1.18 7.11 0.17
N THR A 21 -1.44 8.37 0.47
CA THR A 21 -0.49 9.19 1.24
C THR A 21 -1.08 9.89 2.45
N ASP A 22 -2.37 10.22 2.44
CA ASP A 22 -3.01 10.95 3.55
C ASP A 22 -3.41 9.97 4.66
N PRO A 23 -3.03 10.23 5.92
CA PRO A 23 -3.36 9.35 7.05
C PRO A 23 -4.85 9.03 7.19
N ASP A 24 -5.73 10.00 7.03
CA ASP A 24 -7.17 9.76 7.18
C ASP A 24 -7.73 8.90 6.06
N LYS A 25 -7.20 9.05 4.85
CA LYS A 25 -7.58 8.20 3.71
C LYS A 25 -7.00 6.80 3.83
N LEU A 26 -5.73 6.68 4.22
CA LEU A 26 -5.10 5.38 4.47
C LEU A 26 -5.82 4.59 5.56
N ALA A 27 -6.35 5.26 6.58
CA ALA A 27 -7.11 4.61 7.64
C ALA A 27 -8.40 3.94 7.13
N ILE A 28 -8.94 4.37 6.00
CA ILE A 28 -10.18 3.82 5.43
C ILE A 28 -9.95 2.42 4.87
N TRP A 29 -8.83 2.21 4.19
CA TRP A 29 -8.61 0.97 3.43
C TRP A 29 -7.39 0.17 3.87
N PHE A 30 -6.49 0.78 4.63
CA PHE A 30 -5.20 0.19 4.97
C PHE A 30 -4.90 0.39 6.47
N HIS A 31 -3.78 1.02 6.79
CA HIS A 31 -3.35 1.33 8.15
C HIS A 31 -3.03 2.82 8.24
N LYS A 32 -3.05 3.37 9.46
CA LYS A 32 -2.90 4.81 9.65
C LYS A 32 -1.48 5.19 10.05
N PRO A 33 -0.75 5.98 9.22
CA PRO A 33 0.51 6.59 9.64
C PRO A 33 0.25 7.81 10.52
N THR A 34 1.32 8.31 11.16
CA THR A 34 1.21 9.49 12.05
C THR A 34 1.18 10.81 11.29
N LYS A 35 1.65 10.80 10.04
CA LYS A 35 1.70 11.99 9.16
C LYS A 35 1.63 11.52 7.71
N PRO A 36 1.35 12.45 6.75
CA PRO A 36 1.35 12.08 5.34
C PRO A 36 2.68 11.45 4.93
N LEU A 37 2.62 10.49 4.01
CA LEU A 37 3.84 9.85 3.49
C LEU A 37 4.59 10.85 2.60
N ALA A 38 5.85 11.09 2.91
CA ALA A 38 6.70 12.03 2.18
C ALA A 38 8.06 11.41 1.87
N GLU A 39 8.61 11.71 0.70
CA GLU A 39 9.88 11.17 0.25
C GLU A 39 10.99 11.42 1.25
N GLY A 40 11.74 10.37 1.56
CA GLY A 40 12.87 10.42 2.49
C GLY A 40 12.51 10.23 3.95
N ASP A 41 11.23 10.27 4.32
CA ASP A 41 10.80 10.11 5.71
C ASP A 41 10.65 8.64 6.08
N ASP A 42 10.98 8.34 7.34
CA ASP A 42 10.59 7.08 7.94
C ASP A 42 9.09 7.12 8.25
N TYR A 43 8.45 5.97 8.25
CA TYR A 43 7.04 5.88 8.60
C TYR A 43 6.76 4.67 9.50
N GLU A 44 5.70 4.81 10.30
CA GLU A 44 5.10 3.72 11.07
C GLU A 44 3.60 3.78 10.85
N MET A 45 2.98 2.63 10.63
CA MET A 45 1.53 2.55 10.44
C MET A 45 0.90 1.71 11.53
N PHE A 46 -0.22 2.18 12.02
CA PHE A 46 -0.94 1.62 13.17
C PHE A 46 -2.31 1.10 12.76
N GLY A 47 -2.73 0.00 13.39
CA GLY A 47 -4.07 -0.53 13.20
C GLY A 47 -5.13 0.46 13.67
N THR A 48 -6.18 0.64 12.87
CA THR A 48 -7.24 1.62 13.17
C THR A 48 -8.12 1.18 14.33
N GLU A 49 -8.18 -0.11 14.64
CA GLU A 49 -8.97 -0.65 15.76
C GLU A 49 -8.09 -0.92 16.97
N SER A 50 -6.95 -1.60 16.78
CA SER A 50 -6.07 -2.02 17.88
C SER A 50 -5.13 -0.92 18.36
N GLY A 51 -4.74 0.01 17.49
CA GLY A 51 -3.70 0.99 17.79
C GLY A 51 -2.29 0.41 17.78
N ASP A 52 -2.12 -0.87 17.44
CA ASP A 52 -0.82 -1.53 17.39
C ASP A 52 -0.03 -1.11 16.16
N LYS A 53 1.30 -1.04 16.31
CA LYS A 53 2.19 -0.80 15.16
C LYS A 53 2.21 -2.07 14.30
N LEU A 54 1.67 -1.98 13.09
CA LEU A 54 1.53 -3.12 12.19
C LEU A 54 2.58 -3.17 11.09
N MET A 55 3.06 -2.03 10.63
CA MET A 55 4.11 -1.99 9.62
C MET A 55 4.95 -0.73 9.75
N TRP A 56 6.18 -0.79 9.22
CA TRP A 56 7.12 0.32 9.28
C TRP A 56 8.10 0.25 8.12
N GLY A 57 8.76 1.36 7.86
CA GLY A 57 9.76 1.47 6.80
C GLY A 57 10.12 2.90 6.49
N LYS A 58 10.58 3.11 5.26
CA LYS A 58 11.01 4.41 4.76
C LYS A 58 10.37 4.68 3.40
N VAL A 59 9.90 5.90 3.19
CA VAL A 59 9.40 6.35 1.89
C VAL A 59 10.61 6.64 1.01
N VAL A 60 10.78 5.84 -0.05
CA VAL A 60 11.93 5.94 -0.96
C VAL A 60 11.68 7.00 -2.03
N THR A 61 10.50 6.95 -2.65
CA THR A 61 10.11 7.87 -3.72
C THR A 61 8.67 8.31 -3.53
N ALA A 62 8.42 9.60 -3.64
CA ALA A 62 7.05 10.14 -3.70
C ALA A 62 7.00 11.20 -4.79
N ASN A 63 6.61 10.78 -5.99
CA ASN A 63 6.42 11.66 -7.13
C ASN A 63 4.91 11.88 -7.30
N PRO A 64 4.36 13.01 -6.79
CA PRO A 64 2.92 13.19 -6.68
C PRO A 64 2.17 12.90 -7.96
N HIS A 65 1.13 12.11 -7.78
CA HIS A 65 0.14 11.61 -8.70
C HIS A 65 0.64 10.55 -9.68
N ASP A 66 1.94 10.19 -9.67
CA ASP A 66 2.47 9.20 -10.61
C ASP A 66 3.05 7.96 -9.96
N HIS A 67 3.89 8.13 -8.94
CA HIS A 67 4.63 7.01 -8.37
C HIS A 67 4.94 7.20 -6.89
N LEU A 68 4.73 6.13 -6.11
CA LEU A 68 5.08 6.07 -4.69
C LEU A 68 5.75 4.74 -4.40
N SER A 69 6.90 4.75 -3.74
CA SER A 69 7.53 3.53 -3.26
C SER A 69 8.01 3.69 -1.83
N TYR A 70 7.95 2.61 -1.07
CA TYR A 70 8.44 2.58 0.30
C TYR A 70 8.89 1.18 0.67
N THR A 71 9.80 1.09 1.63
CA THR A 71 10.16 -0.19 2.21
C THR A 71 9.03 -0.65 3.14
N PHE A 72 8.91 -1.97 3.30
CA PHE A 72 7.78 -2.57 3.99
C PHE A 72 8.28 -3.70 4.88
N THR A 73 8.01 -3.58 6.17
CA THR A 73 8.26 -4.64 7.14
C THR A 73 7.05 -4.77 8.05
N ILE A 74 6.65 -5.99 8.33
CA ILE A 74 5.63 -6.34 9.32
C ILE A 74 6.23 -7.35 10.29
N GLY A 75 5.60 -7.53 11.47
CA GLY A 75 6.10 -8.43 12.51
C GLY A 75 6.50 -9.82 12.01
N PRO A 76 5.66 -10.52 11.22
CA PRO A 76 6.00 -11.85 10.72
C PRO A 76 7.22 -11.94 9.83
N MET A 77 7.71 -10.82 9.31
CA MET A 77 8.90 -10.78 8.46
C MET A 77 10.21 -10.75 9.25
N GLY A 78 10.15 -10.48 10.57
CA GLY A 78 11.34 -10.36 11.40
C GLY A 78 12.22 -9.21 10.93
N ASP A 79 13.48 -9.51 10.58
CA ASP A 79 14.44 -8.52 10.10
C ASP A 79 14.38 -8.30 8.58
N ALA A 80 13.55 -9.06 7.88
CA ALA A 80 13.44 -8.94 6.42
C ALA A 80 12.73 -7.63 6.05
N THR A 81 13.21 -7.01 4.96
CA THR A 81 12.63 -5.79 4.41
C THR A 81 12.25 -6.03 2.96
N SER A 82 11.06 -5.59 2.58
CA SER A 82 10.59 -5.67 1.20
C SER A 82 10.33 -4.26 0.67
N THR A 83 9.91 -4.16 -0.58
CA THR A 83 9.60 -2.86 -1.21
C THR A 83 8.24 -2.92 -1.88
N VAL A 84 7.43 -1.90 -1.59
CA VAL A 84 6.13 -1.69 -2.22
C VAL A 84 6.25 -0.52 -3.17
N SER A 85 5.78 -0.70 -4.40
CA SER A 85 5.75 0.36 -5.42
C SER A 85 4.36 0.49 -6.00
N TRP A 86 3.87 1.73 -6.05
CA TRP A 86 2.58 2.09 -6.62
C TRP A 86 2.79 2.95 -7.85
N THR A 87 2.10 2.64 -8.93
CA THR A 87 2.12 3.45 -10.16
C THR A 87 0.68 3.79 -10.54
N LEU A 88 0.43 5.07 -10.84
CA LEU A 88 -0.87 5.58 -11.22
C LEU A 88 -0.82 6.01 -12.69
N ASP A 89 -1.72 5.46 -13.49
CA ASP A 89 -1.84 5.80 -14.91
C ASP A 89 -3.26 6.28 -15.20
N ASP A 90 -3.37 7.38 -15.96
CA ASP A 90 -4.65 7.85 -16.44
C ASP A 90 -5.19 6.86 -17.48
N VAL A 91 -6.47 6.51 -17.32
CA VAL A 91 -7.22 5.74 -18.33
C VAL A 91 -8.51 6.47 -18.63
N ALA A 92 -9.16 6.11 -19.71
CA ALA A 92 -10.44 6.71 -20.04
C ALA A 92 -11.47 6.42 -18.92
N GLY A 93 -11.90 7.48 -18.23
CA GLY A 93 -12.89 7.39 -17.16
C GLY A 93 -12.34 7.18 -15.76
N GLY A 94 -11.00 7.15 -15.58
CA GLY A 94 -10.45 6.97 -14.25
C GLY A 94 -8.95 6.76 -14.18
N THR A 95 -8.53 5.95 -13.22
CA THR A 95 -7.12 5.66 -12.95
C THR A 95 -6.90 4.16 -12.88
N ARG A 96 -5.81 3.70 -13.48
CA ARG A 96 -5.28 2.35 -13.27
C ARG A 96 -4.19 2.46 -12.20
N LEU A 97 -4.39 1.74 -11.10
CA LEU A 97 -3.43 1.67 -10.00
C LEU A 97 -2.74 0.31 -10.04
N SER A 98 -1.42 0.33 -10.12
CA SER A 98 -0.60 -0.89 -10.15
C SER A 98 0.25 -0.98 -8.89
N LEU A 99 0.29 -2.17 -8.30
CA LEU A 99 1.08 -2.49 -7.12
C LEU A 99 2.12 -3.54 -7.48
N THR A 100 3.37 -3.30 -7.09
CA THR A 100 4.42 -4.31 -7.07
C THR A 100 4.99 -4.39 -5.66
N HIS A 101 4.97 -5.58 -5.08
CA HIS A 101 5.52 -5.85 -3.76
C HIS A 101 6.62 -6.88 -3.92
N GLU A 102 7.87 -6.44 -3.86
CA GLU A 102 9.04 -7.28 -4.18
C GLU A 102 10.00 -7.39 -2.99
N GLY A 103 10.93 -8.34 -3.08
CA GLY A 103 11.88 -8.60 -2.01
C GLY A 103 11.29 -9.35 -0.83
N LEU A 104 10.14 -9.98 -1.01
CA LEU A 104 9.52 -10.79 0.03
C LEU A 104 10.28 -12.09 0.25
N PRO A 105 10.27 -12.63 1.51
CA PRO A 105 10.84 -13.95 1.76
C PRO A 105 10.25 -14.99 0.80
N ALA A 106 11.10 -15.90 0.33
CA ALA A 106 10.73 -16.92 -0.64
C ALA A 106 10.95 -18.32 -0.06
N GLY A 107 10.45 -19.31 -0.80
CA GLY A 107 10.61 -20.70 -0.42
C GLY A 107 9.39 -21.25 0.32
N GLU A 108 9.39 -22.55 0.53
CA GLU A 108 8.26 -23.27 1.10
C GLU A 108 7.91 -22.78 2.50
N ALA A 109 8.92 -22.52 3.33
CA ALA A 109 8.71 -22.03 4.70
C ALA A 109 8.04 -20.66 4.76
N ALA A 110 8.18 -19.83 3.71
CA ALA A 110 7.60 -18.48 3.64
C ALA A 110 6.25 -18.46 2.91
N PHE A 111 5.75 -19.57 2.43
CA PHE A 111 4.56 -19.59 1.60
C PHE A 111 3.30 -19.15 2.35
N GLY A 112 3.21 -19.42 3.65
CA GLY A 112 2.11 -18.92 4.49
C GLY A 112 2.05 -17.40 4.53
N LEU A 113 3.21 -16.74 4.62
CA LEU A 113 3.31 -15.28 4.55
C LEU A 113 2.87 -14.78 3.16
N THR A 114 3.31 -15.44 2.10
CA THR A 114 2.92 -15.10 0.73
C THR A 114 1.41 -15.15 0.56
N LEU A 115 0.76 -16.22 1.03
CA LEU A 115 -0.70 -16.37 0.96
C LEU A 115 -1.41 -15.26 1.74
N ALA A 116 -0.92 -14.93 2.93
CA ALA A 116 -1.51 -13.89 3.77
C ALA A 116 -1.39 -12.51 3.12
N LEU A 117 -0.24 -12.17 2.55
CA LEU A 117 -0.05 -10.89 1.87
C LEU A 117 -0.84 -10.80 0.57
N ASP A 118 -0.88 -11.88 -0.21
CA ASP A 118 -1.65 -11.93 -1.44
C ASP A 118 -3.14 -11.65 -1.18
N LYS A 119 -3.72 -12.35 -0.22
CA LYS A 119 -5.11 -12.13 0.19
C LYS A 119 -5.30 -10.75 0.81
N GLY A 120 -4.37 -10.33 1.66
CA GLY A 120 -4.43 -9.03 2.34
C GLY A 120 -4.48 -7.87 1.36
N TRP A 121 -3.64 -7.90 0.31
CA TRP A 121 -3.67 -6.87 -0.72
C TRP A 121 -4.99 -6.85 -1.48
N ASP A 122 -5.56 -8.01 -1.82
CA ASP A 122 -6.87 -8.07 -2.46
C ASP A 122 -7.96 -7.44 -1.59
N ASP A 123 -7.97 -7.75 -0.30
CA ASP A 123 -8.95 -7.20 0.65
C ASP A 123 -8.78 -5.68 0.81
N HIS A 124 -7.54 -5.21 0.95
CA HIS A 124 -7.23 -3.79 1.07
C HIS A 124 -7.66 -3.01 -0.17
N LEU A 125 -7.31 -3.49 -1.36
CA LEU A 125 -7.67 -2.84 -2.61
C LEU A 125 -9.17 -2.81 -2.84
N ALA A 126 -9.88 -3.85 -2.43
CA ALA A 126 -11.34 -3.89 -2.51
C ALA A 126 -11.97 -2.79 -1.64
N ARG A 127 -11.43 -2.57 -0.44
CA ARG A 127 -11.91 -1.49 0.44
C ARG A 127 -11.62 -0.10 -0.14
N MET A 128 -10.46 0.09 -0.74
CA MET A 128 -10.11 1.34 -1.42
C MET A 128 -11.12 1.65 -2.53
N ARG A 129 -11.37 0.67 -3.41
CA ARG A 129 -12.31 0.84 -4.51
C ARG A 129 -13.71 1.14 -4.01
N GLU A 130 -14.18 0.41 -3.03
CA GLU A 130 -15.50 0.59 -2.45
C GLU A 130 -15.67 2.03 -1.93
N SER A 131 -14.68 2.55 -1.21
CA SER A 131 -14.71 3.91 -0.69
C SER A 131 -14.68 4.96 -1.80
N LEU A 132 -13.80 4.82 -2.78
CA LEU A 132 -13.68 5.77 -3.89
C LEU A 132 -14.93 5.77 -4.79
N HIS A 133 -15.62 4.65 -4.92
CA HIS A 133 -16.82 4.53 -5.75
C HIS A 133 -18.12 4.86 -5.01
N ALA A 134 -18.06 5.05 -3.71
CA ALA A 134 -19.26 5.33 -2.89
C ALA A 134 -19.72 6.78 -2.96
N ALA A 135 -18.94 7.67 -3.51
CA ALA A 135 -19.23 9.10 -3.57
C ALA A 135 -20.33 9.44 -4.60
#